data_2b1374201c699e1d50cfbbed2c76e348
#
_entry.id   2b1374201c699e1d50cfbbed2c76e348
#
_cell.length_a   1.000
_cell.length_b   1.000
_cell.length_c   1.000
_cell.angle_alpha   90.00
_cell.angle_beta   90.00
_cell.angle_gamma   90.00
#
_symmetry.space_group_name_H-M   'P 1'
#
loop_
_entity.id
_entity.type
_entity.pdbx_description
1 polymer ?
#
loop_
_entity_poly.entity_id
_entity_poly.type
_entity_poly.pdbx_seq_one_letter_code
_entity_poly.pdbx_strand_id
1 'polypeptide(L)'
;MSALAPDEQPLQQRAAEATRRAATLLGRPELGSADLPEVIARLNERVAQLGIDSELVREQVSARDRLHARYAQRFEALDSARAAVDRLRELTAPQAILAEAPEALCVASGFDRALLSLLGEGRMRPRAVHFDGDPNGAAAALERLAERPILLQHPLVESELVRRRRATIVADATVQARIDPGLQAVMRWRSYAAAPLIIGPTLIGLIHADRGPGTELDVLDRDVLWEFTSELGQVYEGARLRRRLRRQREQLRDFLDWLGARSGELTDAPVRL
;
A
#
# COMPACT_ATOMS: atom_id res chain seq x y z
N MET A 1 -11.99 3.26 13.39
CA MET A 1 -11.48 4.33 14.28
C MET A 1 -10.18 3.82 14.87
N SER A 2 -9.07 4.09 14.20
CA SER A 2 -7.74 3.75 14.72
C SER A 2 -7.35 4.83 15.72
N ALA A 3 -7.12 4.44 16.96
CA ALA A 3 -6.61 5.34 17.98
C ALA A 3 -5.18 5.76 17.55
N LEU A 4 -4.95 7.06 17.43
CA LEU A 4 -3.63 7.65 17.23
C LEU A 4 -2.67 7.15 18.32
N ALA A 5 -1.42 6.91 17.95
CA ALA A 5 -0.39 6.50 18.88
C ALA A 5 -0.32 7.49 20.06
N PRO A 6 -0.10 7.04 21.29
CA PRO A 6 -0.15 7.88 22.50
C PRO A 6 0.82 9.08 22.47
N ASP A 7 1.84 9.06 21.61
CA ASP A 7 2.80 10.17 21.45
C ASP A 7 2.31 11.29 20.50
N GLU A 8 1.29 11.05 19.67
CA GLU A 8 0.77 12.06 18.72
C GLU A 8 -0.29 12.98 19.33
N GLN A 9 -1.04 12.52 20.31
CA GLN A 9 -2.07 13.32 20.99
C GLN A 9 -1.53 14.61 21.65
N PRO A 10 -0.40 14.61 22.37
CA PRO A 10 0.13 15.84 22.95
C PRO A 10 0.65 16.82 21.90
N LEU A 11 1.11 16.38 20.73
CA LEU A 11 1.57 17.24 19.65
C LEU A 11 0.42 17.97 18.95
N GLN A 12 -0.71 17.30 18.70
CA GLN A 12 -1.89 17.90 18.12
C GLN A 12 -2.53 18.92 19.08
N GLN A 13 -2.60 18.61 20.38
CA GLN A 13 -3.09 19.54 21.38
C GLN A 13 -2.21 20.78 21.49
N ARG A 14 -0.89 20.62 21.48
CA ARG A 14 0.08 21.72 21.50
C ARG A 14 -0.01 22.58 20.22
N ALA A 15 -0.17 21.96 19.05
CA ALA A 15 -0.37 22.69 17.81
C ALA A 15 -1.67 23.50 17.81
N ALA A 16 -2.78 22.93 18.26
CA ALA A 16 -4.06 23.62 18.38
C ALA A 16 -4.01 24.76 19.40
N GLU A 17 -3.30 24.59 20.51
CA GLU A 17 -3.10 25.64 21.51
C GLU A 17 -2.22 26.76 20.99
N ALA A 18 -1.12 26.43 20.30
CA ALA A 18 -0.26 27.43 19.67
C ALA A 18 -0.99 28.24 18.61
N THR A 19 -1.84 27.59 17.79
CA THR A 19 -2.68 28.27 16.78
C THR A 19 -3.67 29.22 17.44
N ARG A 20 -4.36 28.80 18.52
CA ARG A 20 -5.28 29.67 19.26
C ARG A 20 -4.56 30.88 19.88
N ARG A 21 -3.38 30.68 20.46
CA ARG A 21 -2.57 31.78 21.01
C ARG A 21 -2.15 32.76 19.91
N ALA A 22 -1.74 32.26 18.76
CA ALA A 22 -1.36 33.08 17.61
C ALA A 22 -2.57 33.88 17.08
N ALA A 23 -3.73 33.27 16.93
CA ALA A 23 -4.96 33.90 16.51
C ALA A 23 -5.38 35.01 17.49
N THR A 24 -5.23 34.79 18.79
CA THR A 24 -5.49 35.81 19.84
C THR A 24 -4.51 36.98 19.71
N LEU A 25 -3.21 36.72 19.49
CA LEU A 25 -2.21 37.79 19.29
C LEU A 25 -2.46 38.62 18.02
N LEU A 26 -3.09 38.02 17.01
CA LEU A 26 -3.53 38.71 15.79
C LEU A 26 -4.85 39.44 15.92
N GLY A 27 -5.51 39.39 17.11
CA GLY A 27 -6.83 39.97 17.34
C GLY A 27 -7.98 39.25 16.62
N ARG A 28 -7.78 37.97 16.25
CA ARG A 28 -8.74 37.14 15.52
C ARG A 28 -8.95 35.79 16.23
N PRO A 29 -9.50 35.81 17.46
CA PRO A 29 -9.66 34.59 18.27
C PRO A 29 -10.64 33.58 17.67
N GLU A 30 -11.43 33.96 16.66
CA GLU A 30 -12.35 33.12 15.93
C GLU A 30 -11.64 32.11 14.97
N LEU A 31 -10.35 32.34 14.63
CA LEU A 31 -9.61 31.47 13.74
C LEU A 31 -9.20 30.18 14.47
N GLY A 32 -9.54 29.04 13.87
CA GLY A 32 -9.26 27.71 14.39
C GLY A 32 -8.06 27.03 13.71
N SER A 33 -7.87 25.76 14.01
CA SER A 33 -6.79 24.96 13.42
C SER A 33 -6.94 24.74 11.91
N ALA A 34 -8.16 24.83 11.35
CA ALA A 34 -8.42 24.77 9.92
C ALA A 34 -7.90 26.00 9.18
N ASP A 35 -7.79 27.15 9.88
CA ASP A 35 -7.37 28.45 9.31
C ASP A 35 -5.84 28.68 9.47
N LEU A 36 -5.11 27.63 9.81
CA LEU A 36 -3.68 27.70 10.11
C LEU A 36 -2.84 28.38 9.03
N PRO A 37 -3.06 28.17 7.72
CA PRO A 37 -2.33 28.90 6.67
C PRO A 37 -2.54 30.42 6.73
N GLU A 38 -3.77 30.86 6.98
CA GLU A 38 -4.09 32.29 7.11
C GLU A 38 -3.46 32.90 8.37
N VAL A 39 -3.50 32.16 9.48
CA VAL A 39 -2.85 32.58 10.75
C VAL A 39 -1.35 32.73 10.55
N ILE A 40 -0.69 31.79 9.87
CA ILE A 40 0.74 31.85 9.59
C ILE A 40 1.09 33.02 8.67
N ALA A 41 0.33 33.24 7.60
CA ALA A 41 0.56 34.34 6.68
C ALA A 41 0.50 35.70 7.42
N ARG A 42 -0.51 35.92 8.25
CA ARG A 42 -0.70 37.16 9.05
C ARG A 42 0.35 37.31 10.15
N LEU A 43 0.80 36.24 10.78
CA LEU A 43 1.92 36.29 11.73
C LEU A 43 3.20 36.74 11.02
N ASN A 44 3.49 36.22 9.85
CA ASN A 44 4.66 36.61 9.07
C ASN A 44 4.60 38.09 8.68
N GLU A 45 3.43 38.58 8.26
CA GLU A 45 3.20 40.00 7.96
C GLU A 45 3.42 40.87 9.21
N ARG A 46 2.89 40.46 10.37
CA ARG A 46 3.06 41.18 11.63
C ARG A 46 4.50 41.20 12.13
N VAL A 47 5.20 40.09 12.00
CA VAL A 47 6.64 39.98 12.33
C VAL A 47 7.46 40.91 11.42
N ALA A 48 7.14 41.00 10.14
CA ALA A 48 7.78 41.92 9.20
C ALA A 48 7.50 43.39 9.58
N GLN A 49 6.28 43.73 9.97
CA GLN A 49 5.89 45.07 10.42
C GLN A 49 6.59 45.51 11.72
N LEU A 50 6.91 44.55 12.61
CA LEU A 50 7.58 44.83 13.87
C LEU A 50 9.10 44.98 13.73
N GLY A 51 9.66 44.82 12.53
CA GLY A 51 11.10 44.93 12.29
C GLY A 51 11.93 43.86 13.06
N ILE A 52 11.26 42.83 13.53
CA ILE A 52 11.94 41.69 14.17
C ILE A 52 12.59 40.90 13.04
N ASP A 53 13.80 41.30 12.71
CA ASP A 53 14.63 40.62 11.73
C ASP A 53 15.24 39.36 12.37
N SER A 54 14.38 38.41 12.69
CA SER A 54 14.85 37.15 13.21
C SER A 54 14.80 36.12 12.09
N GLU A 55 15.93 35.94 11.46
CA GLU A 55 16.24 34.84 10.58
C GLU A 55 15.79 33.51 11.22
N LEU A 56 15.94 33.39 12.52
CA LEU A 56 15.47 32.27 13.34
C LEU A 56 13.95 32.05 13.30
N VAL A 57 13.13 33.13 13.31
CA VAL A 57 11.65 32.99 13.23
C VAL A 57 11.25 32.59 11.83
N ARG A 58 11.89 33.14 10.79
CA ARG A 58 11.67 32.73 9.40
C ARG A 58 12.08 31.27 9.16
N GLU A 59 13.19 30.82 9.70
CA GLU A 59 13.61 29.41 9.64
C GLU A 59 12.62 28.49 10.34
N GLN A 60 12.16 28.83 11.54
CA GLN A 60 11.18 28.02 12.27
C GLN A 60 9.82 27.95 11.56
N VAL A 61 9.34 29.07 11.02
CA VAL A 61 8.09 29.10 10.23
C VAL A 61 8.24 28.28 8.98
N SER A 62 9.33 28.43 8.23
CA SER A 62 9.58 27.64 7.01
C SER A 62 9.81 26.15 7.29
N ALA A 63 10.40 25.78 8.41
CA ALA A 63 10.54 24.40 8.85
C ALA A 63 9.18 23.78 9.21
N ARG A 64 8.33 24.56 9.88
CA ARG A 64 6.97 24.16 10.23
C ARG A 64 6.09 24.00 9.00
N ASP A 65 6.16 24.93 8.04
CA ASP A 65 5.40 24.86 6.80
C ASP A 65 5.81 23.63 5.96
N ARG A 66 7.11 23.34 5.91
CA ARG A 66 7.63 22.11 5.29
C ARG A 66 7.10 20.85 5.98
N LEU A 67 7.03 20.85 7.30
CA LEU A 67 6.50 19.74 8.07
C LEU A 67 5.02 19.54 7.80
N HIS A 68 4.23 20.62 7.81
CA HIS A 68 2.79 20.56 7.47
C HIS A 68 2.54 20.07 6.05
N ALA A 69 3.30 20.57 5.08
CA ALA A 69 3.21 20.10 3.69
C ALA A 69 3.51 18.59 3.57
N ARG A 70 4.54 18.11 4.30
CA ARG A 70 4.87 16.67 4.34
C ARG A 70 3.75 15.84 4.97
N TYR A 71 3.13 16.30 6.06
CA TYR A 71 2.00 15.60 6.66
C TYR A 71 0.78 15.58 5.75
N ALA A 72 0.44 16.71 5.11
CA ALA A 72 -0.66 16.79 4.16
C ALA A 72 -0.44 15.81 2.99
N GLN A 73 0.75 15.81 2.41
CA GLN A 73 1.12 14.88 1.34
C GLN A 73 1.04 13.41 1.81
N ARG A 74 1.42 13.13 3.05
CA ARG A 74 1.33 11.78 3.62
C ARG A 74 -0.12 11.30 3.74
N PHE A 75 -1.01 12.14 4.25
CA PHE A 75 -2.43 11.81 4.36
C PHE A 75 -3.06 11.58 2.98
N GLU A 76 -2.79 12.47 2.04
CA GLU A 76 -3.29 12.35 0.67
C GLU A 76 -2.81 11.07 -0.01
N ALA A 77 -1.52 10.72 0.14
CA ALA A 77 -0.97 9.48 -0.42
C ALA A 77 -1.58 8.23 0.21
N LEU A 78 -1.80 8.22 1.52
CA LEU A 78 -2.44 7.09 2.21
C LEU A 78 -3.92 6.96 1.83
N ASP A 79 -4.65 8.06 1.73
CA ASP A 79 -6.05 8.05 1.31
C ASP A 79 -6.20 7.60 -0.15
N SER A 80 -5.29 8.03 -1.02
CA SER A 80 -5.24 7.57 -2.42
C SER A 80 -4.96 6.06 -2.52
N ALA A 81 -4.03 5.55 -1.70
CA ALA A 81 -3.73 4.12 -1.64
C ALA A 81 -4.96 3.30 -1.19
N ARG A 82 -5.69 3.77 -0.18
CA ARG A 82 -6.95 3.15 0.29
C ARG A 82 -8.02 3.16 -0.79
N ALA A 83 -8.23 4.30 -1.46
CA ALA A 83 -9.19 4.40 -2.55
C ALA A 83 -8.87 3.46 -3.71
N ALA A 84 -7.57 3.22 -4.00
CA ALA A 84 -7.15 2.23 -4.98
C ALA A 84 -7.52 0.81 -4.57
N VAL A 85 -7.31 0.44 -3.32
CA VAL A 85 -7.69 -0.89 -2.79
C VAL A 85 -9.20 -1.06 -2.79
N ASP A 86 -9.98 -0.02 -2.49
CA ASP A 86 -11.44 -0.07 -2.55
C ASP A 86 -11.95 -0.39 -3.96
N ARG A 87 -11.33 0.17 -5.00
CA ARG A 87 -11.63 -0.22 -6.40
C ARG A 87 -11.34 -1.70 -6.67
N LEU A 88 -10.23 -2.23 -6.16
CA LEU A 88 -9.93 -3.66 -6.27
C LEU A 88 -10.93 -4.56 -5.54
N ARG A 89 -11.63 -4.04 -4.54
CA ARG A 89 -12.67 -4.76 -3.78
C ARG A 89 -13.90 -5.11 -4.62
N GLU A 90 -14.14 -4.35 -5.69
CA GLU A 90 -15.23 -4.61 -6.64
C GLU A 90 -14.97 -5.88 -7.48
N LEU A 91 -13.71 -6.28 -7.60
CA LEU A 91 -13.34 -7.49 -8.33
C LEU A 91 -13.78 -8.75 -7.55
N THR A 92 -14.43 -9.66 -8.27
CA THR A 92 -14.93 -10.90 -7.66
C THR A 92 -13.95 -12.06 -7.72
N ALA A 93 -13.01 -12.02 -8.67
CA ALA A 93 -12.00 -13.05 -8.89
C ALA A 93 -10.70 -12.71 -8.14
N PRO A 94 -10.26 -13.55 -7.18
CA PRO A 94 -9.01 -13.27 -6.45
C PRO A 94 -7.79 -13.08 -7.36
N GLN A 95 -7.74 -13.79 -8.49
CA GLN A 95 -6.64 -13.67 -9.44
C GLN A 95 -6.61 -12.32 -10.14
N ALA A 96 -7.77 -11.72 -10.43
CA ALA A 96 -7.87 -10.38 -11.02
C ALA A 96 -7.38 -9.32 -10.04
N ILE A 97 -7.72 -9.43 -8.74
CA ILE A 97 -7.23 -8.54 -7.69
C ILE A 97 -5.70 -8.48 -7.68
N LEU A 98 -5.04 -9.65 -7.73
CA LEU A 98 -3.57 -9.68 -7.76
C LEU A 98 -2.97 -9.21 -9.09
N ALA A 99 -3.69 -9.38 -10.20
CA ALA A 99 -3.22 -8.92 -11.51
C ALA A 99 -3.27 -7.40 -11.64
N GLU A 100 -4.32 -6.77 -11.10
CA GLU A 100 -4.53 -5.32 -11.19
C GLU A 100 -3.85 -4.54 -10.05
N ALA A 101 -3.42 -5.21 -8.97
CA ALA A 101 -2.83 -4.55 -7.82
C ALA A 101 -1.59 -3.68 -8.11
N PRO A 102 -0.61 -4.10 -8.97
CA PRO A 102 0.54 -3.26 -9.31
C PRO A 102 0.14 -1.95 -10.00
N GLU A 103 -0.78 -2.01 -10.96
CA GLU A 103 -1.31 -0.81 -11.65
C GLU A 103 -2.04 0.10 -10.66
N ALA A 104 -2.95 -0.45 -9.87
CA ALA A 104 -3.71 0.31 -8.87
C ALA A 104 -2.80 1.03 -7.87
N LEU A 105 -1.71 0.38 -7.44
CA LEU A 105 -0.68 0.99 -6.59
C LEU A 105 0.01 2.16 -7.28
N CYS A 106 0.50 1.97 -8.50
CA CYS A 106 1.22 3.01 -9.24
C CYS A 106 0.35 4.24 -9.47
N VAL A 107 -0.87 4.05 -9.98
CA VAL A 107 -1.84 5.14 -10.25
C VAL A 107 -2.18 5.94 -8.99
N ALA A 108 -2.33 5.26 -7.85
CA ALA A 108 -2.73 5.93 -6.60
C ALA A 108 -1.59 6.63 -5.87
N SER A 109 -0.37 6.11 -5.97
CA SER A 109 0.74 6.51 -5.10
C SER A 109 1.89 7.15 -5.85
N GLY A 110 1.78 7.26 -7.19
CA GLY A 110 2.80 7.85 -8.04
C GLY A 110 4.11 7.05 -8.08
N PHE A 111 4.04 5.72 -7.82
CA PHE A 111 5.12 4.82 -8.21
C PHE A 111 5.08 4.62 -9.72
N ASP A 112 6.24 4.59 -10.37
CA ASP A 112 6.33 4.37 -11.81
C ASP A 112 6.27 2.88 -12.15
N ARG A 113 6.75 2.03 -11.26
CA ARG A 113 6.80 0.59 -11.50
C ARG A 113 6.46 -0.20 -10.24
N ALA A 114 5.73 -1.30 -10.43
CA ALA A 114 5.42 -2.23 -9.35
C ALA A 114 5.48 -3.68 -9.84
N LEU A 115 5.95 -4.57 -8.96
CA LEU A 115 6.02 -6.01 -9.16
C LEU A 115 5.35 -6.71 -7.99
N LEU A 116 4.33 -7.51 -8.27
CA LEU A 116 3.74 -8.44 -7.31
C LEU A 116 4.25 -9.84 -7.57
N SER A 117 4.76 -10.50 -6.54
CA SER A 117 5.24 -11.88 -6.58
C SER A 117 4.57 -12.72 -5.51
N LEU A 118 4.24 -13.97 -5.84
CA LEU A 118 3.71 -14.93 -4.88
C LEU A 118 4.82 -15.80 -4.32
N LEU A 119 4.66 -16.24 -3.08
CA LEU A 119 5.58 -17.10 -2.37
C LEU A 119 5.06 -18.56 -2.34
N GLY A 120 5.96 -19.49 -2.59
CA GLY A 120 5.67 -20.93 -2.50
C GLY A 120 6.94 -21.75 -2.58
N GLU A 121 7.04 -22.78 -1.76
CA GLU A 121 8.17 -23.73 -1.77
C GLU A 121 9.55 -23.05 -1.63
N GLY A 122 9.63 -22.01 -0.80
CA GLY A 122 10.86 -21.24 -0.61
C GLY A 122 11.27 -20.38 -1.82
N ARG A 123 10.37 -20.15 -2.76
CA ARG A 123 10.61 -19.37 -3.98
C ARG A 123 9.64 -18.21 -4.11
N MET A 124 10.11 -17.14 -4.72
CA MET A 124 9.30 -16.01 -5.16
C MET A 124 9.02 -16.15 -6.66
N ARG A 125 7.75 -16.16 -7.03
CA ARG A 125 7.25 -16.28 -8.40
C ARG A 125 6.54 -15.00 -8.79
N PRO A 126 7.05 -14.23 -9.76
CA PRO A 126 6.39 -13.06 -10.31
C PRO A 126 4.98 -13.40 -10.80
N ARG A 127 4.02 -12.53 -10.50
CA ARG A 127 2.62 -12.75 -10.84
C ARG A 127 2.03 -11.62 -11.68
N ALA A 128 2.40 -10.38 -11.39
CA ALA A 128 1.96 -9.20 -12.11
C ALA A 128 3.04 -8.12 -12.03
N VAL A 129 3.20 -7.37 -13.11
CA VAL A 129 4.13 -6.25 -13.24
C VAL A 129 3.37 -5.10 -13.87
N HIS A 130 3.62 -3.90 -13.40
CA HIS A 130 3.15 -2.67 -14.04
C HIS A 130 4.33 -1.70 -14.19
N PHE A 131 4.44 -1.08 -15.36
CA PHE A 131 5.32 0.05 -15.65
C PHE A 131 4.47 1.18 -16.21
N ASP A 132 4.52 2.35 -15.57
CA ASP A 132 3.77 3.50 -16.01
C ASP A 132 4.22 3.92 -17.42
N GLY A 133 3.26 4.07 -18.33
CA GLY A 133 3.51 4.41 -19.72
C GLY A 133 4.17 3.33 -20.60
N ASP A 134 4.55 2.15 -20.04
CA ASP A 134 5.20 1.07 -20.81
C ASP A 134 4.60 -0.34 -20.52
N PRO A 135 3.38 -0.61 -20.98
CA PRO A 135 2.75 -1.91 -20.78
C PRO A 135 3.47 -3.06 -21.52
N ASN A 136 4.14 -2.79 -22.63
CA ASN A 136 4.91 -3.81 -23.35
C ASN A 136 6.18 -4.19 -22.60
N GLY A 137 6.89 -3.23 -22.03
CA GLY A 137 8.02 -3.46 -21.15
C GLY A 137 7.63 -4.24 -19.90
N ALA A 138 6.46 -3.94 -19.31
CA ALA A 138 5.93 -4.67 -18.17
C ALA A 138 5.63 -6.14 -18.51
N ALA A 139 5.00 -6.42 -19.67
CA ALA A 139 4.72 -7.77 -20.13
C ALA A 139 6.02 -8.56 -20.37
N ALA A 140 6.99 -7.96 -21.08
CA ALA A 140 8.29 -8.59 -21.33
C ALA A 140 9.08 -8.84 -20.04
N ALA A 141 8.99 -7.93 -19.05
CA ALA A 141 9.60 -8.12 -17.74
C ALA A 141 8.98 -9.30 -16.98
N LEU A 142 7.64 -9.41 -17.00
CA LEU A 142 6.94 -10.53 -16.37
C LEU A 142 7.32 -11.88 -16.98
N GLU A 143 7.37 -11.98 -18.31
CA GLU A 143 7.79 -13.21 -19.03
C GLU A 143 9.20 -13.63 -18.61
N ARG A 144 10.16 -12.70 -18.68
CA ARG A 144 11.55 -12.98 -18.30
C ARG A 144 11.72 -13.40 -16.83
N LEU A 145 10.97 -12.78 -15.94
CA LEU A 145 10.99 -13.12 -14.51
C LEU A 145 10.29 -14.46 -14.22
N ALA A 146 9.29 -14.84 -15.02
CA ALA A 146 8.56 -16.09 -14.86
C ALA A 146 9.41 -17.32 -15.24
N GLU A 147 10.39 -17.17 -16.15
CA GLU A 147 11.29 -18.25 -16.57
C GLU A 147 12.14 -18.77 -15.40
N ARG A 148 12.47 -17.92 -14.44
CA ARG A 148 13.35 -18.28 -13.33
C ARG A 148 12.78 -17.82 -11.99
N PRO A 149 12.01 -18.66 -11.28
CA PRO A 149 11.58 -18.36 -9.91
C PRO A 149 12.77 -18.10 -8.98
N ILE A 150 12.71 -17.01 -8.21
CA ILE A 150 13.79 -16.55 -7.35
C ILE A 150 13.78 -17.38 -6.06
N LEU A 151 14.90 -18.03 -5.75
CA LEU A 151 15.07 -18.80 -4.53
C LEU A 151 15.31 -17.85 -3.35
N LEU A 152 14.43 -17.90 -2.36
CA LEU A 152 14.54 -17.10 -1.15
C LEU A 152 15.56 -17.70 -0.18
N GLN A 153 16.77 -17.22 -0.25
CA GLN A 153 17.86 -17.65 0.61
C GLN A 153 18.64 -16.44 1.15
N HIS A 154 19.28 -16.63 2.31
CA HIS A 154 20.19 -15.64 2.84
C HIS A 154 21.38 -15.42 1.87
N PRO A 155 21.82 -14.17 1.61
CA PRO A 155 21.45 -12.92 2.32
C PRO A 155 20.45 -12.03 1.58
N LEU A 156 19.55 -12.53 0.72
CA LEU A 156 18.62 -11.71 -0.04
C LEU A 156 17.75 -10.81 0.85
N VAL A 157 17.46 -9.59 0.39
CA VAL A 157 16.56 -8.63 1.04
C VAL A 157 15.16 -9.24 1.20
N GLU A 158 14.68 -9.94 0.19
CA GLU A 158 13.38 -10.61 0.17
C GLU A 158 13.28 -11.70 1.26
N SER A 159 14.38 -12.39 1.55
CA SER A 159 14.43 -13.37 2.65
C SER A 159 14.28 -12.70 4.02
N GLU A 160 14.83 -11.52 4.18
CA GLU A 160 14.68 -10.72 5.39
C GLU A 160 13.26 -10.17 5.54
N LEU A 161 12.62 -9.73 4.43
CA LEU A 161 11.22 -9.34 4.40
C LEU A 161 10.29 -10.47 4.84
N VAL A 162 10.53 -11.67 4.34
CA VAL A 162 9.78 -12.87 4.73
C VAL A 162 9.90 -13.14 6.23
N ARG A 163 11.12 -13.01 6.77
CA ARG A 163 11.39 -13.26 8.19
C ARG A 163 10.81 -12.18 9.10
N ARG A 164 11.01 -10.90 8.75
CA ARG A 164 10.59 -9.76 9.58
C ARG A 164 9.14 -9.36 9.40
N ARG A 165 8.54 -9.69 8.27
CA ARG A 165 7.17 -9.31 7.89
C ARG A 165 6.91 -7.81 7.99
N ARG A 166 7.86 -7.00 7.54
CA ARG A 166 7.79 -5.53 7.54
C ARG A 166 8.29 -4.98 6.22
N ALA A 167 7.68 -3.89 5.79
CA ALA A 167 8.13 -3.16 4.61
C ALA A 167 9.53 -2.57 4.84
N THR A 168 10.31 -2.50 3.77
CA THR A 168 11.68 -1.94 3.76
C THR A 168 11.93 -1.11 2.52
N ILE A 169 12.97 -0.26 2.59
CA ILE A 169 13.53 0.46 1.45
C ILE A 169 14.93 -0.06 1.20
N VAL A 170 15.25 -0.26 -0.07
CA VAL A 170 16.60 -0.45 -0.57
C VAL A 170 17.00 0.85 -1.25
N ALA A 171 17.85 1.64 -0.59
CA ALA A 171 18.20 2.98 -1.04
C ALA A 171 19.08 2.95 -2.30
N ASP A 172 19.98 1.98 -2.43
CA ASP A 172 20.81 1.79 -3.61
C ASP A 172 20.90 0.31 -3.97
N ALA A 173 20.11 -0.07 -4.98
CA ALA A 173 20.04 -1.44 -5.48
C ALA A 173 21.23 -1.81 -6.39
N THR A 174 22.00 -0.83 -6.86
CA THR A 174 23.10 -1.06 -7.80
C THR A 174 24.35 -1.62 -7.12
N VAL A 175 24.56 -1.26 -5.86
CA VAL A 175 25.69 -1.74 -5.04
C VAL A 175 25.29 -2.81 -4.03
N GLN A 176 24.00 -3.14 -3.95
CA GLN A 176 23.45 -4.07 -2.95
C GLN A 176 23.65 -5.52 -3.39
N ALA A 177 24.66 -6.18 -2.86
CA ALA A 177 24.94 -7.62 -3.11
C ALA A 177 23.82 -8.57 -2.62
N ARG A 178 22.80 -8.06 -1.94
CA ARG A 178 21.70 -8.81 -1.35
C ARG A 178 20.43 -8.82 -2.20
N ILE A 179 20.54 -8.51 -3.48
CA ILE A 179 19.44 -8.57 -4.46
C ILE A 179 19.74 -9.68 -5.45
N ASP A 180 18.70 -10.42 -5.85
CA ASP A 180 18.87 -11.45 -6.89
C ASP A 180 19.32 -10.80 -8.21
N PRO A 181 20.42 -11.27 -8.83
CA PRO A 181 20.93 -10.65 -10.05
C PRO A 181 19.97 -10.71 -11.23
N GLY A 182 19.14 -11.77 -11.32
CA GLY A 182 18.15 -11.91 -12.37
C GLY A 182 17.01 -10.90 -12.20
N LEU A 183 16.56 -10.68 -10.96
CA LEU A 183 15.57 -9.67 -10.64
C LEU A 183 16.10 -8.27 -10.97
N GLN A 184 17.32 -7.97 -10.54
CA GLN A 184 17.97 -6.68 -10.80
C GLN A 184 18.22 -6.43 -12.30
N ALA A 185 18.60 -7.46 -13.06
CA ALA A 185 18.86 -7.35 -14.50
C ALA A 185 17.58 -7.01 -15.29
N VAL A 186 16.42 -7.49 -14.84
CA VAL A 186 15.12 -7.22 -15.47
C VAL A 186 14.55 -5.86 -14.99
N MET A 187 14.48 -5.67 -13.67
CA MET A 187 13.82 -4.49 -13.11
C MET A 187 14.70 -3.24 -13.14
N ARG A 188 16.04 -3.37 -13.13
CA ARG A 188 17.00 -2.27 -13.18
C ARG A 188 16.71 -1.18 -12.16
N TRP A 189 16.36 -1.58 -10.96
CA TRP A 189 16.11 -0.64 -9.87
C TRP A 189 17.37 0.11 -9.47
N ARG A 190 17.21 1.40 -9.21
CA ARG A 190 18.21 2.17 -8.47
C ARG A 190 17.92 2.15 -6.98
N SER A 191 16.68 2.43 -6.63
CA SER A 191 16.13 2.25 -5.29
C SER A 191 14.75 1.62 -5.41
N TYR A 192 14.31 0.88 -4.41
CA TYR A 192 12.96 0.33 -4.38
C TYR A 192 12.46 0.15 -2.94
N ALA A 193 11.16 0.22 -2.76
CA ALA A 193 10.48 -0.24 -1.56
C ALA A 193 9.92 -1.64 -1.79
N ALA A 194 9.90 -2.45 -0.74
CA ALA A 194 9.27 -3.76 -0.78
C ALA A 194 8.46 -4.02 0.48
N ALA A 195 7.28 -4.62 0.32
CA ALA A 195 6.38 -4.95 1.41
C ALA A 195 5.84 -6.37 1.30
N PRO A 196 5.63 -7.07 2.42
CA PRO A 196 5.04 -8.40 2.44
C PRO A 196 3.52 -8.33 2.26
N LEU A 197 2.97 -9.19 1.42
CA LEU A 197 1.53 -9.41 1.29
C LEU A 197 1.10 -10.52 2.24
N ILE A 198 0.38 -10.14 3.30
CA ILE A 198 -0.01 -11.01 4.40
C ILE A 198 -1.52 -11.19 4.43
N ILE A 199 -1.97 -12.45 4.60
CA ILE A 199 -3.38 -12.82 4.74
C ILE A 199 -3.55 -13.59 6.04
N GLY A 200 -4.26 -13.00 7.00
CA GLY A 200 -4.31 -13.57 8.34
C GLY A 200 -2.89 -13.81 8.88
N PRO A 201 -2.53 -15.03 9.29
CA PRO A 201 -1.17 -15.33 9.75
C PRO A 201 -0.19 -15.66 8.60
N THR A 202 -0.67 -15.80 7.36
CA THR A 202 0.10 -16.35 6.25
C THR A 202 0.66 -15.27 5.36
N LEU A 203 1.96 -15.30 5.15
CA LEU A 203 2.64 -14.50 4.12
C LEU A 203 2.51 -15.22 2.78
N ILE A 204 1.87 -14.57 1.81
CA ILE A 204 1.56 -15.16 0.50
C ILE A 204 2.37 -14.57 -0.65
N GLY A 205 2.95 -13.39 -0.47
CA GLY A 205 3.64 -12.69 -1.54
C GLY A 205 4.44 -11.48 -1.06
N LEU A 206 5.09 -10.83 -2.01
CA LEU A 206 5.79 -9.57 -1.84
C LEU A 206 5.37 -8.61 -2.94
N ILE A 207 5.31 -7.32 -2.62
CA ILE A 207 5.16 -6.25 -3.62
C ILE A 207 6.40 -5.37 -3.53
N HIS A 208 7.01 -5.12 -4.69
CA HIS A 208 8.11 -4.18 -4.87
C HIS A 208 7.60 -3.01 -5.69
N ALA A 209 8.06 -1.80 -5.37
CA ALA A 209 7.69 -0.60 -6.11
C ALA A 209 8.85 0.41 -6.13
N ASP A 210 8.96 1.17 -7.21
CA ASP A 210 9.92 2.26 -7.35
C ASP A 210 9.34 3.45 -8.14
N ARG A 211 10.05 4.59 -8.09
CA ARG A 211 9.69 5.84 -8.78
C ARG A 211 10.58 6.10 -10.01
N GLY A 212 11.01 5.02 -10.67
CA GLY A 212 11.87 5.13 -11.85
C GLY A 212 13.31 5.61 -11.58
N PRO A 213 14.08 5.81 -12.64
CA PRO A 213 15.47 6.20 -12.52
C PRO A 213 15.61 7.65 -12.02
N GLY A 214 16.42 7.85 -10.98
CA GLY A 214 16.78 9.19 -10.48
C GLY A 214 15.94 9.69 -9.30
N THR A 215 14.88 9.02 -8.93
CA THR A 215 14.07 9.37 -7.76
C THR A 215 14.41 8.45 -6.58
N GLU A 216 14.78 9.03 -5.46
CA GLU A 216 15.01 8.29 -4.21
C GLU A 216 13.68 8.10 -3.47
N LEU A 217 13.50 6.92 -2.91
CA LEU A 217 12.34 6.61 -2.07
C LEU A 217 12.58 7.05 -0.63
N ASP A 218 11.53 7.51 0.02
CA ASP A 218 11.56 7.92 1.41
C ASP A 218 10.69 7.02 2.31
N VAL A 219 10.65 7.38 3.59
CA VAL A 219 9.87 6.65 4.60
C VAL A 219 8.36 6.67 4.27
N LEU A 220 7.88 7.74 3.63
CA LEU A 220 6.49 7.86 3.21
C LEU A 220 6.15 6.81 2.14
N ASP A 221 7.02 6.62 1.15
CA ASP A 221 6.84 5.61 0.10
C ASP A 221 6.70 4.20 0.69
N ARG A 222 7.57 3.88 1.68
CA ARG A 222 7.49 2.61 2.39
C ARG A 222 6.17 2.45 3.14
N ASP A 223 5.73 3.50 3.83
CA ASP A 223 4.52 3.47 4.64
C ASP A 223 3.26 3.36 3.77
N VAL A 224 3.23 4.07 2.64
CA VAL A 224 2.16 3.96 1.62
C VAL A 224 2.11 2.55 1.03
N LEU A 225 3.27 1.99 0.65
CA LEU A 225 3.34 0.62 0.15
C LEU A 225 2.88 -0.39 1.21
N TRP A 226 3.26 -0.20 2.47
CA TRP A 226 2.84 -1.06 3.58
C TRP A 226 1.33 -1.02 3.80
N GLU A 227 0.72 0.16 3.82
CA GLU A 227 -0.72 0.32 3.98
C GLU A 227 -1.48 -0.34 2.82
N PHE A 228 -1.07 -0.04 1.57
CA PHE A 228 -1.66 -0.66 0.39
C PHE A 228 -1.60 -2.18 0.45
N THR A 229 -0.44 -2.78 0.77
CA THR A 229 -0.31 -4.25 0.82
C THR A 229 -1.10 -4.86 1.96
N SER A 230 -1.21 -4.18 3.08
CA SER A 230 -1.99 -4.65 4.24
C SER A 230 -3.49 -4.71 3.92
N GLU A 231 -4.02 -3.67 3.29
CA GLU A 231 -5.42 -3.63 2.87
C GLU A 231 -5.70 -4.57 1.69
N LEU A 232 -4.78 -4.66 0.71
CA LEU A 232 -4.87 -5.62 -0.39
C LEU A 232 -4.99 -7.06 0.12
N GLY A 233 -4.24 -7.40 1.18
CA GLY A 233 -4.33 -8.71 1.83
C GLY A 233 -5.74 -9.02 2.32
N GLN A 234 -6.40 -8.06 2.95
CA GLN A 234 -7.78 -8.20 3.44
C GLN A 234 -8.79 -8.34 2.30
N VAL A 235 -8.66 -7.53 1.25
CA VAL A 235 -9.53 -7.58 0.07
C VAL A 235 -9.41 -8.93 -0.64
N TYR A 236 -8.18 -9.40 -0.84
CA TYR A 236 -7.92 -10.69 -1.45
C TYR A 236 -8.46 -11.86 -0.60
N GLU A 237 -8.28 -11.82 0.71
CA GLU A 237 -8.85 -12.83 1.63
C GLU A 237 -10.37 -12.87 1.52
N GLY A 238 -11.03 -11.73 1.57
CA GLY A 238 -12.46 -11.62 1.40
C GLY A 238 -12.96 -12.21 0.08
N ALA A 239 -12.26 -11.95 -1.03
CA ALA A 239 -12.59 -12.53 -2.32
C ALA A 239 -12.39 -14.06 -2.36
N ARG A 240 -11.32 -14.58 -1.74
CA ARG A 240 -11.10 -16.02 -1.59
C ARG A 240 -12.21 -16.70 -0.80
N LEU A 241 -12.60 -16.13 0.33
CA LEU A 241 -13.66 -16.66 1.17
C LEU A 241 -15.01 -16.65 0.44
N ARG A 242 -15.36 -15.54 -0.22
CA ARG A 242 -16.59 -15.46 -1.06
C ARG A 242 -16.59 -16.51 -2.16
N ARG A 243 -15.46 -16.74 -2.84
CA ARG A 243 -15.33 -17.79 -3.87
C ARG A 243 -15.49 -19.18 -3.28
N ARG A 244 -14.88 -19.45 -2.12
CA ARG A 244 -15.02 -20.74 -1.43
C ARG A 244 -16.47 -21.02 -1.04
N LEU A 245 -17.15 -20.03 -0.46
CA LEU A 245 -18.57 -20.16 -0.08
C LEU A 245 -19.48 -20.39 -1.29
N ARG A 246 -19.25 -19.70 -2.41
CA ARG A 246 -20.00 -19.95 -3.65
C ARG A 246 -19.85 -21.39 -4.12
N ARG A 247 -18.60 -21.90 -4.18
CA ARG A 247 -18.34 -23.30 -4.56
C ARG A 247 -19.01 -24.30 -3.63
N GLN A 248 -18.97 -24.07 -2.33
CA GLN A 248 -19.63 -24.94 -1.36
C GLN A 248 -21.14 -24.94 -1.54
N ARG A 249 -21.75 -23.78 -1.81
CA ARG A 249 -23.19 -23.69 -2.10
C ARG A 249 -23.58 -24.41 -3.40
N GLU A 250 -22.77 -24.29 -4.44
CA GLU A 250 -22.95 -25.01 -5.69
C GLU A 250 -22.89 -26.52 -5.46
N GLN A 251 -21.86 -27.02 -4.80
CA GLN A 251 -21.72 -28.45 -4.46
C GLN A 251 -22.89 -28.96 -3.60
N LEU A 252 -23.35 -28.18 -2.65
CA LEU A 252 -24.50 -28.57 -1.83
C LEU A 252 -25.80 -28.62 -2.67
N ARG A 253 -25.99 -27.66 -3.57
CA ARG A 253 -27.15 -27.67 -4.49
C ARG A 253 -27.14 -28.89 -5.40
N ASP A 254 -26.00 -29.16 -6.05
CA ASP A 254 -25.81 -30.34 -6.91
C ASP A 254 -26.09 -31.64 -6.14
N PHE A 255 -25.64 -31.71 -4.90
CA PHE A 255 -25.92 -32.87 -4.02
C PHE A 255 -27.38 -33.02 -3.68
N LEU A 256 -28.08 -31.91 -3.37
CA LEU A 256 -29.53 -31.94 -3.09
C LEU A 256 -30.34 -32.33 -4.35
N ASP A 257 -29.99 -31.83 -5.51
CA ASP A 257 -30.60 -32.18 -6.79
C ASP A 257 -30.39 -33.67 -7.11
N TRP A 258 -29.17 -34.19 -6.87
CA TRP A 258 -28.88 -35.61 -7.00
C TRP A 258 -29.71 -36.47 -6.05
N LEU A 259 -29.87 -36.08 -4.77
CA LEU A 259 -30.70 -36.75 -3.79
C LEU A 259 -32.16 -36.75 -4.20
N GLY A 260 -32.66 -35.61 -4.69
CA GLY A 260 -34.05 -35.48 -5.18
C GLY A 260 -34.34 -36.41 -6.34
N ALA A 261 -33.44 -36.47 -7.32
CA ALA A 261 -33.57 -37.40 -8.46
C ALA A 261 -33.59 -38.88 -8.01
N ARG A 262 -32.69 -39.25 -7.11
CA ARG A 262 -32.59 -40.62 -6.60
C ARG A 262 -33.79 -41.03 -5.74
N SER A 263 -34.33 -40.09 -4.95
CA SER A 263 -35.56 -40.31 -4.17
C SER A 263 -36.80 -40.55 -5.06
N GLY A 264 -36.88 -39.81 -6.19
CA GLY A 264 -37.92 -40.06 -7.18
C GLY A 264 -37.87 -41.46 -7.80
N GLU A 265 -36.69 -41.93 -8.15
CA GLU A 265 -36.46 -43.30 -8.68
C GLU A 265 -36.90 -44.41 -7.70
N LEU A 266 -36.72 -44.19 -6.40
CA LEU A 266 -37.12 -45.15 -5.36
C LEU A 266 -38.63 -45.15 -5.10
N THR A 267 -39.28 -44.04 -5.34
CA THR A 267 -40.77 -43.92 -5.18
C THR A 267 -41.50 -44.56 -6.35
N ASP A 268 -40.93 -44.55 -7.56
CA ASP A 268 -41.53 -45.15 -8.77
C ASP A 268 -41.22 -46.64 -8.94
N ALA A 269 -40.42 -47.24 -8.07
CA ALA A 269 -40.14 -48.67 -8.14
C ALA A 269 -41.42 -49.45 -7.78
N PRO A 270 -41.99 -50.29 -8.70
CA PRO A 270 -43.17 -51.04 -8.39
C PRO A 270 -42.87 -52.06 -7.27
N VAL A 271 -43.60 -51.99 -6.17
CA VAL A 271 -43.61 -53.03 -5.13
C VAL A 271 -44.18 -54.29 -5.77
N ARG A 272 -43.34 -55.21 -6.17
CA ARG A 272 -43.78 -56.58 -6.55
C ARG A 272 -44.09 -57.33 -5.24
N LEU A 273 -45.35 -57.52 -4.97
CA LEU A 273 -45.89 -58.43 -3.97
C LEU A 273 -45.78 -59.86 -4.47
#